data_9d7b65f415a1c3397a5a870e61ee5114
#
_entry.id   9d7b65f415a1c3397a5a870e61ee5114
#
_cell.length_a   1.000
_cell.length_b   1.000
_cell.length_c   1.000
_cell.angle_alpha   90.00
_cell.angle_beta   90.00
_cell.angle_gamma   90.00
#
_symmetry.space_group_name_H-M   'P 1'
#
loop_
_entity.id
_entity.type
_entity.pdbx_description
1 polymer ?
#
loop_
_entity_poly.entity_id
_entity_poly.type
_entity_poly.pdbx_seq_one_letter_code
_entity_poly.pdbx_strand_id
1 'polypeptide(L)'
;MMRVKIAATLVAGAAGAAALTGQSAGSVRQPAPGAGATSAPAPRHVVVARAPGRYGGWPANHGIWAWGDEILVGFSWGHMRGGGAESGHPIDRERPEEHMLARSHDGGATWSHEKPAGLTPPPTPGNIAGVPTEKTGTAAVALTTPIDFTAPGFALTARMANIHIGPSWFFYTTDKGKTWNGPFTLPDFGHQGIAARTDYLVDGRDELTMFLTAAKTDGREGRVICVRTTDGGRTWRQIGLVGPEPDASDFAIMPSSVRLSPTSILTLVRQRKWIESYRSDDNGASWVHVTRTVPDTGRGNPPSLVKLRDGRLVVTFGYRAEPYGIRARISSDQGKTWSDDILLRSDAVDWDLGYTRSVQRPDGKVVTVYYYNDATSG
;
A
#
# COMPACT_ATOMS: atom_id res chain seq x y z
N MET A 1 -12.41 25.82 -0.07
CA MET A 1 -11.01 25.44 0.19
C MET A 1 -10.94 23.92 0.25
N MET A 2 -10.25 23.27 -0.70
CA MET A 2 -10.11 21.81 -0.73
C MET A 2 -9.28 21.33 0.46
N ARG A 3 -9.75 20.31 1.16
CA ARG A 3 -9.01 19.66 2.25
C ARG A 3 -8.78 18.21 1.90
N VAL A 4 -7.57 17.71 2.11
CA VAL A 4 -7.23 16.31 1.91
C VAL A 4 -7.16 15.64 3.28
N LYS A 5 -7.87 14.53 3.45
CA LYS A 5 -7.99 13.77 4.69
C LYS A 5 -7.62 12.32 4.50
N ILE A 6 -7.18 11.68 5.56
CA ILE A 6 -7.07 10.23 5.63
C ILE A 6 -8.43 9.67 6.06
N ALA A 7 -8.94 8.71 5.30
CA ALA A 7 -10.21 8.04 5.54
C ALA A 7 -10.03 6.53 5.54
N ALA A 8 -10.91 5.82 6.20
CA ALA A 8 -10.98 4.36 6.20
C ALA A 8 -12.36 3.88 5.76
N THR A 9 -12.38 2.79 5.01
CA THR A 9 -13.59 2.11 4.61
C THR A 9 -13.60 0.69 5.17
N LEU A 10 -14.70 0.31 5.81
CA LEU A 10 -14.93 -1.02 6.34
C LEU A 10 -15.89 -1.76 5.40
N VAL A 11 -15.44 -2.87 4.81
CA VAL A 11 -16.24 -3.70 3.90
C VAL A 11 -16.44 -5.08 4.51
N ALA A 12 -17.70 -5.54 4.59
CA ALA A 12 -18.00 -6.91 4.97
C ALA A 12 -17.64 -7.86 3.81
N GLY A 13 -16.90 -8.92 4.10
CA GLY A 13 -16.59 -9.95 3.12
C GLY A 13 -17.86 -10.66 2.66
N ALA A 14 -18.27 -10.50 1.41
CA ALA A 14 -19.38 -11.24 0.84
C ALA A 14 -18.96 -12.69 0.58
N ALA A 15 -19.56 -13.64 1.29
CA ALA A 15 -19.53 -15.05 0.95
C ALA A 15 -20.54 -15.30 -0.18
N GLY A 16 -20.08 -15.29 -1.42
CA GLY A 16 -20.86 -15.67 -2.58
C GLY A 16 -20.18 -16.81 -3.32
N ALA A 17 -20.61 -18.05 -3.06
CA ALA A 17 -20.21 -19.19 -3.88
C ALA A 17 -21.10 -19.23 -5.13
N ALA A 18 -20.54 -18.92 -6.29
CA ALA A 18 -21.17 -19.24 -7.56
C ALA A 18 -20.73 -20.66 -7.97
N ALA A 19 -21.62 -21.63 -7.82
CA ALA A 19 -21.44 -22.95 -8.36
C ALA A 19 -21.79 -22.95 -9.87
N LEU A 20 -20.81 -23.22 -10.71
CA LEU A 20 -21.00 -23.54 -12.12
C LEU A 20 -21.39 -25.00 -12.24
N THR A 21 -22.67 -25.27 -12.47
CA THR A 21 -23.13 -26.57 -12.93
C THR A 21 -23.42 -26.52 -14.42
N GLY A 22 -22.88 -27.51 -15.13
CA GLY A 22 -23.00 -27.67 -16.58
C GLY A 22 -24.43 -27.86 -17.07
N GLN A 23 -24.69 -27.46 -18.30
CA GLN A 23 -25.93 -27.52 -19.02
C GLN A 23 -26.31 -28.96 -19.38
N SER A 24 -27.58 -29.32 -19.14
CA SER A 24 -28.36 -30.21 -20.00
C SER A 24 -29.72 -29.59 -20.28
N ALA A 25 -30.14 -29.59 -21.54
CA ALA A 25 -31.35 -28.98 -22.03
C ALA A 25 -32.62 -29.71 -21.54
N GLY A 26 -33.63 -28.95 -21.12
CA GLY A 26 -34.96 -29.49 -20.86
C GLY A 26 -35.91 -28.55 -20.14
N SER A 27 -36.91 -28.05 -20.87
CA SER A 27 -38.19 -27.47 -20.46
C SER A 27 -38.25 -26.31 -19.47
N VAL A 28 -38.78 -25.19 -19.97
CA VAL A 28 -39.16 -23.97 -19.29
C VAL A 28 -40.18 -24.21 -18.18
N ARG A 29 -39.79 -24.04 -16.93
CA ARG A 29 -40.66 -23.66 -15.81
C ARG A 29 -40.11 -22.40 -15.19
N GLN A 30 -40.97 -21.36 -15.09
CA GLN A 30 -40.64 -20.14 -14.35
C GLN A 30 -40.30 -20.51 -12.89
N PRO A 31 -39.14 -20.13 -12.34
CA PRO A 31 -38.92 -20.29 -10.92
C PRO A 31 -39.66 -19.19 -10.15
N ALA A 32 -40.23 -19.60 -9.03
CA ALA A 32 -40.80 -18.74 -8.01
C ALA A 32 -39.72 -17.74 -7.51
N PRO A 33 -40.08 -16.54 -6.99
CA PRO A 33 -39.12 -15.56 -6.51
C PRO A 33 -38.30 -16.18 -5.36
N GLY A 34 -37.04 -16.47 -5.65
CA GLY A 34 -36.10 -17.03 -4.70
C GLY A 34 -35.80 -16.07 -3.58
N ALA A 35 -35.67 -16.61 -2.38
CA ALA A 35 -35.32 -15.96 -1.12
C ALA A 35 -34.19 -14.92 -1.32
N GLY A 36 -34.42 -13.72 -0.78
CA GLY A 36 -33.60 -12.56 -0.95
C GLY A 36 -32.12 -12.80 -0.70
N ALA A 37 -31.31 -12.54 -1.71
CA ALA A 37 -29.89 -12.31 -1.53
C ALA A 37 -29.75 -11.13 -0.57
N THR A 38 -29.31 -11.37 0.65
CA THR A 38 -28.97 -10.30 1.59
C THR A 38 -27.85 -9.48 0.93
N SER A 39 -28.19 -8.26 0.51
CA SER A 39 -27.19 -7.35 -0.02
C SER A 39 -26.08 -7.17 1.02
N ALA A 40 -24.83 -7.27 0.59
CA ALA A 40 -23.72 -6.98 1.48
C ALA A 40 -23.92 -5.60 2.11
N PRO A 41 -23.68 -5.43 3.42
CA PRO A 41 -23.84 -4.14 4.07
C PRO A 41 -22.97 -3.08 3.40
N ALA A 42 -23.52 -1.87 3.23
CA ALA A 42 -22.82 -0.76 2.62
C ALA A 42 -21.51 -0.45 3.36
N PRO A 43 -20.47 0.01 2.65
CA PRO A 43 -19.22 0.41 3.26
C PRO A 43 -19.43 1.54 4.28
N ARG A 44 -18.81 1.42 5.46
CA ARG A 44 -18.78 2.49 6.46
C ARG A 44 -17.53 3.34 6.27
N HIS A 45 -17.69 4.66 6.18
CA HIS A 45 -16.59 5.61 6.03
C HIS A 45 -16.31 6.32 7.36
N VAL A 46 -15.04 6.42 7.71
CA VAL A 46 -14.56 7.06 8.94
C VAL A 46 -13.40 8.00 8.60
N VAL A 47 -13.39 9.19 9.19
CA VAL A 47 -12.24 10.10 9.09
C VAL A 47 -11.16 9.63 10.07
N VAL A 48 -9.97 9.31 9.54
CA VAL A 48 -8.81 8.85 10.32
C VAL A 48 -8.02 10.04 10.86
N ALA A 49 -7.72 11.03 10.01
CA ALA A 49 -7.01 12.24 10.39
C ALA A 49 -7.44 13.41 9.50
N ARG A 50 -7.69 14.57 10.11
CA ARG A 50 -8.06 15.80 9.42
C ARG A 50 -7.77 17.01 10.30
N ALA A 51 -7.18 18.07 9.71
CA ALA A 51 -7.08 19.38 10.36
C ALA A 51 -7.13 20.50 9.31
N PRO A 52 -7.59 21.71 9.67
CA PRO A 52 -7.62 22.87 8.78
C PRO A 52 -6.22 23.19 8.24
N GLY A 53 -6.09 23.44 6.94
CA GLY A 53 -4.83 23.82 6.31
C GLY A 53 -3.77 22.70 6.25
N ARG A 54 -4.13 21.46 6.63
CA ARG A 54 -3.22 20.31 6.57
C ARG A 54 -3.55 19.39 5.41
N TYR A 55 -2.50 18.83 4.83
CA TYR A 55 -2.56 17.77 3.84
C TYR A 55 -2.22 16.45 4.52
N GLY A 56 -3.16 15.51 4.55
CA GLY A 56 -2.91 14.14 5.02
C GLY A 56 -2.90 13.19 3.82
N GLY A 57 -1.79 12.51 3.55
CA GLY A 57 -1.68 11.74 2.32
C GLY A 57 -0.78 10.51 2.37
N TRP A 58 -0.84 9.75 1.31
CA TRP A 58 0.07 8.69 0.86
C TRP A 58 0.31 7.54 1.84
N PRO A 59 -0.71 6.94 2.47
CA PRO A 59 -0.50 5.82 3.38
C PRO A 59 0.23 4.64 2.71
N ALA A 60 0.09 4.47 1.38
CA ALA A 60 0.82 3.45 0.63
C ALA A 60 2.35 3.55 0.70
N ASN A 61 2.90 4.73 0.99
CA ASN A 61 4.33 4.89 1.17
C ASN A 61 4.82 4.39 2.54
N HIS A 62 3.94 4.35 3.55
CA HIS A 62 4.32 4.15 4.93
C HIS A 62 4.07 2.73 5.45
N GLY A 63 2.91 2.14 5.15
CA GLY A 63 2.48 0.83 5.62
C GLY A 63 1.27 0.86 6.52
N ILE A 64 0.69 -0.33 6.73
CA ILE A 64 -0.41 -0.61 7.66
C ILE A 64 -0.15 -1.93 8.36
N TRP A 65 -0.47 -2.02 9.64
CA TRP A 65 -0.27 -3.21 10.46
C TRP A 65 -1.50 -3.45 11.33
N ALA A 66 -1.76 -4.71 11.66
CA ALA A 66 -2.89 -5.09 12.51
C ALA A 66 -2.50 -6.19 13.49
N TRP A 67 -2.88 -6.00 14.75
CA TRP A 67 -2.72 -6.95 15.84
C TRP A 67 -4.10 -7.17 16.51
N GLY A 68 -4.87 -8.09 15.94
CA GLY A 68 -6.28 -8.23 16.29
C GLY A 68 -7.10 -7.03 15.81
N ASP A 69 -7.79 -6.35 16.73
CA ASP A 69 -8.55 -5.13 16.44
C ASP A 69 -7.70 -3.86 16.54
N GLU A 70 -6.46 -3.95 16.99
CA GLU A 70 -5.54 -2.82 16.96
C GLU A 70 -4.95 -2.67 15.55
N ILE A 71 -5.16 -1.50 14.93
CA ILE A 71 -4.66 -1.17 13.58
C ILE A 71 -3.78 0.08 13.69
N LEU A 72 -2.60 0.02 13.05
CA LEU A 72 -1.68 1.14 12.93
C LEU A 72 -1.43 1.43 11.46
N VAL A 73 -1.48 2.69 11.04
CA VAL A 73 -1.16 3.11 9.67
C VAL A 73 -0.27 4.35 9.68
N GLY A 74 0.75 4.34 8.84
CA GLY A 74 1.59 5.50 8.62
C GLY A 74 1.04 6.38 7.48
N PHE A 75 1.26 7.69 7.58
CA PHE A 75 0.90 8.63 6.52
C PHE A 75 1.75 9.91 6.60
N SER A 76 1.78 10.66 5.49
CA SER A 76 2.42 11.97 5.41
C SER A 76 1.47 13.05 5.86
N TRP A 77 1.98 14.01 6.65
CA TRP A 77 1.24 15.15 7.16
C TRP A 77 1.94 16.45 6.80
N GLY A 78 1.49 17.09 5.74
CA GLY A 78 2.03 18.34 5.22
C GLY A 78 1.11 19.53 5.45
N HIS A 79 1.41 20.61 4.76
CA HIS A 79 0.57 21.80 4.69
C HIS A 79 -0.12 21.87 3.34
N MET A 80 -1.35 22.35 3.32
CA MET A 80 -2.04 22.63 2.05
C MET A 80 -1.43 23.86 1.38
N ARG A 81 -1.17 23.73 0.07
CA ARG A 81 -0.81 24.87 -0.78
C ARG A 81 -2.07 25.73 -1.00
N GLY A 82 -1.94 27.04 -0.88
CA GLY A 82 -2.98 27.98 -1.31
C GLY A 82 -3.15 27.97 -2.84
N GLY A 83 -4.38 28.02 -3.34
CA GLY A 83 -4.71 27.92 -4.77
C GLY A 83 -5.15 26.52 -5.19
N GLY A 84 -5.76 26.40 -6.38
CA GLY A 84 -6.30 25.14 -6.89
C GLY A 84 -5.24 24.10 -7.27
N ALA A 85 -5.68 22.84 -7.39
CA ALA A 85 -4.83 21.68 -7.69
C ALA A 85 -4.46 21.56 -9.19
N GLU A 86 -4.30 22.64 -9.93
CA GLU A 86 -4.11 22.61 -11.39
C GLU A 86 -2.84 21.87 -11.83
N SER A 87 -1.84 21.73 -10.97
CA SER A 87 -0.59 21.05 -11.32
C SER A 87 -0.02 20.21 -10.16
N GLY A 88 -0.53 19.00 -9.96
CA GLY A 88 0.04 18.05 -9.00
C GLY A 88 -0.70 17.98 -7.66
N HIS A 89 -0.07 17.38 -6.65
CA HIS A 89 -0.65 17.27 -5.32
C HIS A 89 -0.79 18.64 -4.64
N PRO A 90 -1.89 18.93 -3.93
CA PRO A 90 -2.14 20.22 -3.27
C PRO A 90 -1.36 20.40 -1.97
N ILE A 91 -0.21 19.80 -1.85
CA ILE A 91 0.71 19.96 -0.72
C ILE A 91 1.70 21.10 -0.99
N ASP A 92 1.94 21.90 0.03
CA ASP A 92 2.98 22.93 0.02
C ASP A 92 4.35 22.26 0.19
N ARG A 93 5.14 22.26 -0.87
CA ARG A 93 6.45 21.61 -0.91
C ARG A 93 7.59 22.49 -0.38
N GLU A 94 7.30 23.73 0.00
CA GLU A 94 8.25 24.62 0.66
C GLU A 94 8.24 24.46 2.18
N ARG A 95 7.23 23.77 2.72
CA ARG A 95 7.06 23.50 4.14
C ARG A 95 7.34 22.03 4.47
N PRO A 96 7.87 21.74 5.67
CA PRO A 96 8.16 20.37 6.08
C PRO A 96 6.95 19.43 6.05
N GLU A 97 7.19 18.21 5.57
CA GLU A 97 6.31 17.07 5.68
C GLU A 97 6.69 16.23 6.90
N GLU A 98 5.72 15.90 7.72
CA GLU A 98 5.87 15.08 8.91
C GLU A 98 5.43 13.65 8.64
N HIS A 99 6.14 12.68 9.21
CA HIS A 99 5.66 11.30 9.29
C HIS A 99 4.73 11.16 10.49
N MET A 100 3.48 10.77 10.24
CA MET A 100 2.49 10.55 11.28
C MET A 100 2.06 9.09 11.29
N LEU A 101 1.60 8.66 12.45
CA LEU A 101 0.89 7.40 12.62
C LEU A 101 -0.55 7.69 13.03
N ALA A 102 -1.48 6.87 12.54
CA ALA A 102 -2.84 6.81 13.08
C ALA A 102 -3.10 5.42 13.65
N ARG A 103 -3.69 5.38 14.84
CA ARG A 103 -3.97 4.16 15.59
C ARG A 103 -5.46 4.02 15.87
N SER A 104 -5.97 2.82 15.68
CA SER A 104 -7.30 2.40 16.10
C SER A 104 -7.17 1.22 17.04
N HIS A 105 -7.96 1.19 18.11
CA HIS A 105 -8.04 0.07 19.05
C HIS A 105 -9.34 -0.75 18.90
N ASP A 106 -10.24 -0.33 18.01
CA ASP A 106 -11.58 -0.87 17.81
C ASP A 106 -11.85 -1.32 16.37
N GLY A 107 -10.79 -1.78 15.70
CA GLY A 107 -10.88 -2.29 14.34
C GLY A 107 -11.21 -1.24 13.29
N GLY A 108 -10.79 0.00 13.49
CA GLY A 108 -10.97 1.09 12.53
C GLY A 108 -12.26 1.88 12.72
N ALA A 109 -12.99 1.68 13.83
CA ALA A 109 -14.21 2.45 14.11
C ALA A 109 -13.90 3.87 14.60
N THR A 110 -12.84 4.02 15.42
CA THR A 110 -12.30 5.30 15.86
C THR A 110 -10.78 5.34 15.71
N TRP A 111 -10.22 6.56 15.60
CA TRP A 111 -8.81 6.77 15.34
C TRP A 111 -8.24 7.93 16.13
N SER A 112 -7.03 7.73 16.65
CA SER A 112 -6.15 8.81 17.12
C SER A 112 -4.94 8.89 16.20
N HIS A 113 -4.28 10.05 16.12
CA HIS A 113 -3.05 10.22 15.37
C HIS A 113 -1.95 10.81 16.23
N GLU A 114 -0.73 10.39 15.98
CA GLU A 114 0.45 10.73 16.78
C GLU A 114 1.68 10.96 15.89
N LYS A 115 2.58 11.80 16.31
CA LYS A 115 3.93 11.92 15.75
C LYS A 115 4.82 11.01 16.57
N PRO A 116 5.27 9.87 16.01
CA PRO A 116 6.05 8.90 16.78
C PRO A 116 7.46 9.41 17.04
N ALA A 117 7.92 9.27 18.28
CA ALA A 117 9.33 9.46 18.61
C ALA A 117 10.18 8.42 17.88
N GLY A 118 11.33 8.83 17.33
CA GLY A 118 12.27 7.95 16.64
C GLY A 118 11.96 7.65 15.17
N LEU A 119 10.79 8.03 14.65
CA LEU A 119 10.47 7.85 13.21
C LEU A 119 10.79 9.13 12.40
N THR A 120 11.89 9.78 12.72
CA THR A 120 12.33 11.00 12.03
C THR A 120 13.32 10.64 10.93
N PRO A 121 13.11 11.11 9.68
CA PRO A 121 14.02 10.84 8.57
C PRO A 121 15.44 11.36 8.85
N PRO A 122 16.47 10.66 8.33
CA PRO A 122 17.83 11.18 8.42
C PRO A 122 17.97 12.51 7.67
N PRO A 123 18.94 13.36 8.06
CA PRO A 123 19.27 14.55 7.30
C PRO A 123 19.75 14.12 5.92
N THR A 124 19.06 14.56 4.88
CA THR A 124 19.46 14.31 3.49
C THR A 124 19.63 15.63 2.77
N PRO A 125 20.62 15.75 1.86
CA PRO A 125 20.65 16.87 0.93
C PRO A 125 19.42 16.79 0.03
N GLY A 126 18.57 17.79 0.07
CA GLY A 126 17.30 17.76 -0.64
C GLY A 126 16.12 17.30 0.23
N ASN A 127 15.08 16.86 -0.41
CA ASN A 127 13.81 16.52 0.22
C ASN A 127 13.36 15.10 -0.16
N ILE A 128 12.54 14.49 0.69
CA ILE A 128 11.88 13.23 0.36
C ILE A 128 10.80 13.54 -0.67
N ALA A 129 10.88 12.88 -1.83
CA ALA A 129 9.93 13.06 -2.93
C ALA A 129 9.68 14.54 -3.32
N GLY A 130 10.68 15.40 -3.16
CA GLY A 130 10.56 16.82 -3.48
C GLY A 130 9.98 17.70 -2.36
N VAL A 131 9.73 17.16 -1.17
CA VAL A 131 9.19 17.91 -0.02
C VAL A 131 10.25 18.06 1.06
N PRO A 132 10.53 19.27 1.58
CA PRO A 132 11.39 19.47 2.73
C PRO A 132 10.88 18.64 3.91
N THR A 133 11.77 17.90 4.55
CA THR A 133 11.45 17.15 5.77
C THR A 133 12.08 17.83 6.98
N GLU A 134 11.57 17.50 8.17
CA GLU A 134 12.25 17.90 9.40
C GLU A 134 13.67 17.29 9.41
N LYS A 135 14.69 18.14 9.35
CA LYS A 135 16.10 17.74 9.28
C LYS A 135 16.68 17.39 10.65
N THR A 136 15.89 16.85 11.56
CA THR A 136 16.27 16.63 12.96
C THR A 136 16.62 15.19 13.27
N GLY A 137 16.52 14.27 12.29
CA GLY A 137 16.85 12.86 12.46
C GLY A 137 18.37 12.59 12.48
N THR A 138 18.72 11.43 12.99
CA THR A 138 20.10 10.91 12.94
C THR A 138 20.43 10.33 11.57
N ALA A 139 21.71 10.31 11.21
CA ALA A 139 22.16 9.63 10.00
C ALA A 139 21.77 8.15 10.02
N ALA A 140 21.42 7.62 8.85
CA ALA A 140 21.16 6.18 8.74
C ALA A 140 22.44 5.39 8.94
N VAL A 141 22.35 4.31 9.72
CA VAL A 141 23.49 3.45 10.08
C VAL A 141 23.23 2.00 9.68
N ALA A 142 24.26 1.18 9.60
CA ALA A 142 24.10 -0.25 9.40
C ALA A 142 23.45 -0.89 10.63
N LEU A 143 22.52 -1.81 10.41
CA LEU A 143 21.95 -2.62 11.49
C LEU A 143 22.98 -3.66 11.94
N THR A 144 23.29 -3.70 13.23
CA THR A 144 24.27 -4.64 13.81
C THR A 144 23.62 -5.77 14.61
N THR A 145 22.50 -5.48 15.27
CA THR A 145 21.73 -6.45 16.06
C THR A 145 20.59 -7.03 15.24
N PRO A 146 20.47 -8.37 15.13
CA PRO A 146 19.41 -8.97 14.34
C PRO A 146 18.02 -8.67 14.93
N ILE A 147 17.06 -8.46 14.05
CA ILE A 147 15.65 -8.26 14.39
C ILE A 147 14.96 -9.63 14.41
N ASP A 148 14.16 -9.90 15.42
CA ASP A 148 13.18 -10.98 15.39
C ASP A 148 11.91 -10.48 14.67
N PHE A 149 11.76 -10.84 13.40
CA PHE A 149 10.61 -10.43 12.59
C PHE A 149 9.29 -11.08 13.00
N THR A 150 9.35 -12.15 13.84
CA THR A 150 8.16 -12.82 14.37
C THR A 150 7.73 -12.28 15.74
N ALA A 151 8.41 -11.28 16.26
CA ALA A 151 8.02 -10.63 17.51
C ALA A 151 6.56 -10.15 17.47
N PRO A 152 5.75 -10.39 18.50
CA PRO A 152 4.29 -10.15 18.45
C PRO A 152 3.87 -8.70 18.16
N GLY A 153 4.77 -7.76 18.36
CA GLY A 153 4.54 -6.33 18.07
C GLY A 153 5.34 -5.81 16.88
N PHE A 154 5.92 -6.69 16.06
CA PHE A 154 6.79 -6.29 14.95
C PHE A 154 6.02 -5.51 13.88
N ALA A 155 6.66 -4.42 13.41
CA ALA A 155 6.34 -3.71 12.19
C ALA A 155 7.61 -3.06 11.62
N LEU A 156 7.67 -2.90 10.31
CA LEU A 156 8.76 -2.26 9.60
C LEU A 156 8.20 -1.23 8.63
N THR A 157 8.81 -0.04 8.57
CA THR A 157 8.52 0.97 7.55
C THR A 157 9.79 1.34 6.79
N ALA A 158 9.73 1.32 5.46
CA ALA A 158 10.83 1.71 4.59
C ALA A 158 10.56 3.09 3.97
N ARG A 159 11.61 3.89 3.83
CA ARG A 159 11.54 5.26 3.33
C ARG A 159 12.72 5.57 2.42
N MET A 160 12.62 6.65 1.67
CA MET A 160 13.57 7.07 0.64
C MET A 160 13.89 8.56 0.75
N ALA A 161 15.06 8.95 0.30
CA ALA A 161 15.46 10.36 0.19
C ALA A 161 14.72 11.08 -0.96
N ASN A 162 14.55 10.39 -2.08
CA ASN A 162 13.78 10.90 -3.23
C ASN A 162 13.21 9.72 -4.04
N ILE A 163 12.34 10.02 -5.00
CA ILE A 163 11.63 9.00 -5.78
C ILE A 163 12.48 8.35 -6.90
N HIS A 164 13.68 8.81 -7.15
CA HIS A 164 14.52 8.32 -8.27
C HIS A 164 15.77 7.59 -7.77
N ILE A 165 16.78 8.32 -7.33
CA ILE A 165 18.14 7.83 -7.09
C ILE A 165 18.60 7.98 -5.65
N GLY A 166 17.75 8.42 -4.74
CA GLY A 166 18.16 8.67 -3.36
C GLY A 166 18.52 7.41 -2.60
N PRO A 167 19.27 7.52 -1.49
CA PRO A 167 19.40 6.45 -0.55
C PRO A 167 18.04 6.13 0.08
N SER A 168 17.90 4.88 0.50
CA SER A 168 16.74 4.41 1.24
C SER A 168 17.17 3.84 2.59
N TRP A 169 16.23 3.83 3.52
CA TRP A 169 16.42 3.33 4.87
C TRP A 169 15.13 2.72 5.40
N PHE A 170 15.22 2.02 6.52
CA PHE A 170 14.07 1.49 7.21
C PHE A 170 14.12 1.78 8.71
N PHE A 171 12.95 1.71 9.31
CA PHE A 171 12.74 1.71 10.76
C PHE A 171 11.97 0.45 11.12
N TYR A 172 12.13 -0.04 12.35
CA TYR A 172 11.30 -1.12 12.86
C TYR A 172 10.86 -0.88 14.31
N THR A 173 9.83 -1.57 14.69
CA THR A 173 9.30 -1.65 16.05
C THR A 173 9.03 -3.10 16.41
N THR A 174 9.04 -3.43 17.72
CA THR A 174 8.58 -4.71 18.27
C THR A 174 7.54 -4.53 19.37
N ASP A 175 7.04 -3.31 19.55
CA ASP A 175 6.06 -2.92 20.56
C ASP A 175 4.79 -2.30 19.96
N LYS A 176 4.43 -2.72 18.74
CA LYS A 176 3.27 -2.24 17.98
C LYS A 176 3.36 -0.74 17.63
N GLY A 177 4.55 -0.24 17.36
CA GLY A 177 4.78 1.12 16.92
C GLY A 177 4.74 2.18 18.03
N LYS A 178 4.90 1.79 19.31
CA LYS A 178 5.04 2.75 20.40
C LYS A 178 6.42 3.40 20.37
N THR A 179 7.44 2.60 20.08
CA THR A 179 8.81 3.08 19.85
C THR A 179 9.34 2.54 18.52
N TRP A 180 10.20 3.33 17.85
CA TRP A 180 10.79 2.97 16.58
C TRP A 180 12.31 3.04 16.65
N ASN A 181 12.95 2.02 16.11
CA ASN A 181 14.41 1.90 15.99
C ASN A 181 14.83 2.24 14.55
N GLY A 182 15.91 2.97 14.39
CA GLY A 182 16.43 3.38 13.08
C GLY A 182 16.75 4.89 13.06
N PRO A 183 17.06 5.45 11.89
CA PRO A 183 17.02 4.82 10.56
C PRO A 183 18.19 3.86 10.31
N PHE A 184 17.91 2.73 9.65
CA PHE A 184 18.92 1.78 9.19
C PHE A 184 19.03 1.81 7.67
N THR A 185 20.26 1.74 7.14
CA THR A 185 20.54 1.81 5.70
C THR A 185 20.00 0.59 4.97
N LEU A 186 19.44 0.80 3.78
CA LEU A 186 19.22 -0.23 2.77
C LEU A 186 20.31 -0.11 1.71
N PRO A 187 20.89 -1.23 1.20
CA PRO A 187 21.81 -1.19 0.08
C PRO A 187 21.16 -0.68 -1.20
N ASP A 188 21.95 -0.24 -2.15
CA ASP A 188 21.50 0.12 -3.49
C ASP A 188 21.34 -1.09 -4.43
N PHE A 189 21.83 -2.27 -4.00
CA PHE A 189 21.78 -3.53 -4.78
C PHE A 189 22.42 -3.43 -6.16
N GLY A 190 23.36 -2.52 -6.37
CA GLY A 190 23.99 -2.26 -7.66
C GLY A 190 23.17 -1.41 -8.63
N HIS A 191 22.07 -0.83 -8.19
CA HIS A 191 21.27 0.15 -8.94
C HIS A 191 21.76 1.57 -8.67
N GLN A 192 21.40 2.51 -9.55
CA GLN A 192 21.70 3.94 -9.35
C GLN A 192 21.03 4.55 -8.11
N GLY A 193 19.99 3.89 -7.60
CA GLY A 193 19.31 4.25 -6.38
C GLY A 193 18.06 3.44 -6.13
N ILE A 194 17.58 3.50 -4.90
CA ILE A 194 16.39 2.79 -4.42
C ILE A 194 15.39 3.80 -3.86
N ALA A 195 14.15 3.71 -4.35
CA ALA A 195 13.00 4.45 -3.84
C ALA A 195 12.12 3.50 -3.00
N ALA A 196 12.56 3.23 -1.76
CA ALA A 196 11.89 2.27 -0.87
C ALA A 196 10.55 2.81 -0.36
N ARG A 197 9.54 1.97 -0.49
CA ARG A 197 8.23 2.10 0.16
C ARG A 197 7.92 0.80 0.87
N THR A 198 7.03 0.86 1.84
CA THR A 198 6.78 -0.28 2.71
C THR A 198 5.96 -1.35 2.02
N ASP A 199 6.61 -2.43 1.60
CA ASP A 199 5.97 -3.67 1.15
C ASP A 199 6.90 -4.85 1.47
N TYR A 200 6.46 -5.76 2.34
CA TYR A 200 7.28 -6.88 2.78
C TYR A 200 6.47 -8.09 3.22
N LEU A 201 7.12 -9.24 3.25
CA LEU A 201 6.62 -10.51 3.76
C LEU A 201 7.55 -11.00 4.87
N VAL A 202 6.99 -11.34 6.04
CA VAL A 202 7.74 -12.02 7.10
C VAL A 202 7.78 -13.50 6.75
N ASP A 203 8.97 -14.03 6.53
CA ASP A 203 9.18 -15.42 6.12
C ASP A 203 9.62 -16.31 7.28
N GLY A 204 10.21 -15.72 8.32
CA GLY A 204 10.67 -16.42 9.50
C GLY A 204 11.22 -15.43 10.55
N ARG A 205 11.81 -15.98 11.61
CA ARG A 205 12.36 -15.18 12.70
C ARG A 205 13.42 -14.20 12.21
N ASP A 206 14.37 -14.69 11.43
CA ASP A 206 15.49 -13.91 10.90
C ASP A 206 15.36 -13.65 9.40
N GLU A 207 14.22 -14.03 8.79
CA GLU A 207 13.99 -14.00 7.35
C GLU A 207 12.82 -13.09 6.96
N LEU A 208 13.09 -12.16 6.03
CA LEU A 208 12.10 -11.22 5.53
C LEU A 208 12.41 -10.89 4.06
N THR A 209 11.36 -10.90 3.24
CA THR A 209 11.40 -10.48 1.84
C THR A 209 10.77 -9.11 1.69
N MET A 210 11.46 -8.17 1.02
CA MET A 210 10.94 -6.84 0.68
C MET A 210 10.82 -6.66 -0.83
N PHE A 211 9.88 -5.80 -1.22
CA PHE A 211 9.67 -5.37 -2.59
C PHE A 211 9.93 -3.88 -2.69
N LEU A 212 10.98 -3.52 -3.41
CA LEU A 212 11.47 -2.15 -3.50
C LEU A 212 11.36 -1.65 -4.94
N THR A 213 11.38 -0.34 -5.10
CA THR A 213 11.50 0.26 -6.43
C THR A 213 12.95 0.71 -6.64
N ALA A 214 13.61 0.15 -7.65
CA ALA A 214 14.94 0.58 -8.07
C ALA A 214 14.84 1.59 -9.23
N ALA A 215 15.85 2.43 -9.36
CA ALA A 215 16.01 3.26 -10.53
C ALA A 215 16.23 2.39 -11.78
N LYS A 216 15.62 2.81 -12.88
CA LYS A 216 15.88 2.25 -14.22
C LYS A 216 17.29 2.61 -14.70
N THR A 217 17.68 2.04 -15.82
CA THR A 217 18.97 2.35 -16.48
C THR A 217 19.13 3.83 -16.83
N ASP A 218 18.04 4.57 -17.01
CA ASP A 218 18.01 6.03 -17.25
C ASP A 218 18.08 6.89 -15.96
N GLY A 219 18.25 6.27 -14.79
CA GLY A 219 18.31 6.95 -13.50
C GLY A 219 16.95 7.39 -12.94
N ARG A 220 15.84 7.00 -13.58
CA ARG A 220 14.48 7.33 -13.12
C ARG A 220 13.85 6.17 -12.38
N GLU A 221 12.91 6.47 -11.50
CA GLU A 221 12.10 5.49 -10.78
C GLU A 221 11.36 4.57 -11.76
N GLY A 222 11.31 3.26 -11.46
CA GLY A 222 10.39 2.44 -12.21
C GLY A 222 10.68 0.98 -12.42
N ARG A 223 11.52 0.34 -11.63
CA ARG A 223 11.71 -1.10 -11.69
C ARG A 223 11.54 -1.74 -10.31
N VAL A 224 10.65 -2.72 -10.19
CA VAL A 224 10.47 -3.43 -8.92
C VAL A 224 11.50 -4.54 -8.79
N ILE A 225 12.16 -4.58 -7.63
CA ILE A 225 13.10 -5.64 -7.23
C ILE A 225 12.58 -6.39 -6.01
N CYS A 226 12.85 -7.69 -5.95
CA CYS A 226 12.65 -8.55 -4.80
C CYS A 226 13.98 -8.71 -4.05
N VAL A 227 14.01 -8.35 -2.78
CA VAL A 227 15.21 -8.43 -1.94
C VAL A 227 14.91 -9.21 -0.67
N ARG A 228 15.93 -9.83 -0.08
CA ARG A 228 15.75 -10.67 1.12
C ARG A 228 16.89 -10.51 2.09
N THR A 229 16.57 -10.60 3.37
CA THR A 229 17.49 -10.88 4.47
C THR A 229 17.22 -12.25 5.06
N THR A 230 18.25 -12.90 5.58
CA THR A 230 18.18 -14.19 6.29
C THR A 230 18.96 -14.15 7.62
N ASP A 231 19.28 -12.94 8.07
CA ASP A 231 20.11 -12.71 9.27
C ASP A 231 19.55 -11.59 10.15
N GLY A 232 18.23 -11.43 10.15
CA GLY A 232 17.53 -10.42 10.94
C GLY A 232 17.73 -9.00 10.45
N GLY A 233 17.93 -8.79 9.14
CA GLY A 233 18.04 -7.45 8.54
C GLY A 233 19.43 -6.85 8.55
N ARG A 234 20.48 -7.56 8.98
CA ARG A 234 21.86 -7.07 9.00
C ARG A 234 22.44 -6.98 7.60
N THR A 235 22.13 -7.97 6.77
CA THR A 235 22.51 -7.98 5.35
C THR A 235 21.30 -8.23 4.46
N TRP A 236 21.34 -7.67 3.25
CA TRP A 236 20.28 -7.78 2.27
C TRP A 236 20.86 -8.16 0.92
N ARG A 237 20.16 -8.99 0.18
CA ARG A 237 20.52 -9.37 -1.20
C ARG A 237 19.33 -9.26 -2.12
N GLN A 238 19.56 -8.86 -3.35
CA GLN A 238 18.57 -8.95 -4.41
C GLN A 238 18.38 -10.41 -4.79
N ILE A 239 17.11 -10.86 -4.86
CA ILE A 239 16.71 -12.21 -5.25
C ILE A 239 16.30 -12.24 -6.71
N GLY A 240 15.49 -11.25 -7.14
CA GLY A 240 14.97 -11.21 -8.49
C GLY A 240 14.47 -9.84 -8.91
N LEU A 241 14.05 -9.76 -10.17
CA LEU A 241 13.46 -8.58 -10.80
C LEU A 241 12.01 -8.90 -11.13
N VAL A 242 11.08 -8.06 -10.64
CA VAL A 242 9.64 -8.25 -10.85
C VAL A 242 9.23 -7.58 -12.16
N GLY A 243 9.05 -8.41 -13.19
CA GLY A 243 8.71 -7.93 -14.53
C GLY A 243 9.86 -7.28 -15.29
N PRO A 244 9.60 -6.85 -16.54
CA PRO A 244 10.58 -6.16 -17.37
C PRO A 244 10.84 -4.73 -16.87
N GLU A 245 11.96 -4.16 -17.28
CA GLU A 245 12.19 -2.73 -17.12
C GLU A 245 11.23 -1.98 -18.05
N PRO A 246 10.46 -1.01 -17.53
CA PRO A 246 9.58 -0.20 -18.37
C PRO A 246 10.36 0.74 -19.28
N ASP A 247 9.72 1.16 -20.36
CA ASP A 247 10.25 2.19 -21.26
C ASP A 247 10.58 3.49 -20.53
N ALA A 248 11.38 4.37 -21.15
CA ALA A 248 11.85 5.61 -20.54
C ALA A 248 10.70 6.52 -20.05
N SER A 249 9.56 6.54 -20.77
CA SER A 249 8.37 7.31 -20.40
C SER A 249 7.51 6.68 -19.33
N ASP A 250 7.72 5.39 -19.00
CA ASP A 250 6.90 4.59 -18.11
C ASP A 250 7.62 4.19 -16.82
N PHE A 251 6.87 3.61 -15.90
CA PHE A 251 7.38 3.13 -14.63
C PHE A 251 6.60 1.89 -14.15
N ALA A 252 7.26 1.03 -13.41
CA ALA A 252 6.69 -0.07 -12.63
C ALA A 252 7.11 0.12 -11.18
N ILE A 253 6.20 0.54 -10.30
CA ILE A 253 6.52 1.04 -8.97
C ILE A 253 5.48 0.60 -7.93
N MET A 254 5.78 0.84 -6.66
CA MET A 254 4.85 0.72 -5.53
C MET A 254 4.16 -0.65 -5.52
N PRO A 255 4.92 -1.73 -5.36
CA PRO A 255 4.36 -3.07 -5.29
C PRO A 255 3.44 -3.25 -4.08
N SER A 256 2.59 -4.27 -4.16
CA SER A 256 1.86 -4.81 -3.03
C SER A 256 1.78 -6.32 -3.17
N SER A 257 2.33 -7.03 -2.18
CA SER A 257 2.70 -8.44 -2.31
C SER A 257 2.02 -9.30 -1.26
N VAL A 258 1.68 -10.54 -1.64
CA VAL A 258 1.19 -11.57 -0.72
C VAL A 258 1.85 -12.91 -0.99
N ARG A 259 2.05 -13.70 0.06
CA ARG A 259 2.49 -15.09 -0.05
C ARG A 259 1.29 -16.00 -0.30
N LEU A 260 1.30 -16.72 -1.43
CA LEU A 260 0.27 -17.69 -1.78
C LEU A 260 0.55 -19.06 -1.16
N SER A 261 1.81 -19.51 -1.19
CA SER A 261 2.32 -20.74 -0.58
C SER A 261 3.76 -20.51 -0.07
N PRO A 262 4.42 -21.49 0.55
CA PRO A 262 5.81 -21.33 1.02
C PRO A 262 6.80 -20.85 -0.07
N THR A 263 6.58 -21.20 -1.33
CA THR A 263 7.45 -20.80 -2.46
C THR A 263 6.79 -19.82 -3.42
N SER A 264 5.46 -19.62 -3.33
CA SER A 264 4.72 -18.83 -4.31
C SER A 264 4.35 -17.45 -3.75
N ILE A 265 4.65 -16.42 -4.52
CA ILE A 265 4.37 -15.01 -4.20
C ILE A 265 3.61 -14.40 -5.37
N LEU A 266 2.58 -13.61 -5.07
CA LEU A 266 1.92 -12.72 -6.03
C LEU A 266 2.22 -11.28 -5.66
N THR A 267 2.66 -10.50 -6.64
CA THR A 267 2.94 -9.07 -6.48
C THR A 267 2.17 -8.28 -7.52
N LEU A 268 1.39 -7.31 -7.06
CA LEU A 268 0.74 -6.33 -7.92
C LEU A 268 1.62 -5.09 -8.00
N VAL A 269 1.79 -4.56 -9.21
CA VAL A 269 2.70 -3.44 -9.49
C VAL A 269 1.93 -2.32 -10.18
N ARG A 270 2.05 -1.11 -9.64
CA ARG A 270 1.52 0.09 -10.27
C ARG A 270 2.28 0.41 -11.53
N GLN A 271 1.57 0.55 -12.63
CA GLN A 271 2.03 1.15 -13.87
C GLN A 271 1.47 2.59 -13.99
N ARG A 272 1.72 3.25 -15.13
CA ARG A 272 1.29 4.64 -15.36
C ARG A 272 -0.22 4.85 -15.18
N LYS A 273 -1.05 3.94 -15.72
CA LYS A 273 -2.52 4.04 -15.67
C LYS A 273 -3.22 2.75 -15.25
N TRP A 274 -2.50 1.67 -15.02
CA TRP A 274 -3.05 0.35 -14.71
C TRP A 274 -2.23 -0.37 -13.65
N ILE A 275 -2.68 -1.55 -13.25
CA ILE A 275 -1.98 -2.42 -12.29
C ILE A 275 -1.77 -3.77 -12.94
N GLU A 276 -0.51 -4.22 -13.03
CA GLU A 276 -0.13 -5.55 -13.47
C GLU A 276 0.11 -6.48 -12.29
N SER A 277 -0.09 -7.78 -12.48
CA SER A 277 0.31 -8.79 -11.52
C SER A 277 1.40 -9.70 -12.07
N TYR A 278 2.34 -10.03 -11.20
CA TYR A 278 3.44 -10.96 -11.44
C TYR A 278 3.46 -12.03 -10.37
N ARG A 279 3.77 -13.25 -10.76
CA ARG A 279 3.89 -14.40 -9.86
C ARG A 279 5.28 -15.00 -9.91
N SER A 280 5.78 -15.34 -8.75
CA SER A 280 6.96 -16.18 -8.56
C SER A 280 6.51 -17.49 -7.90
N ASP A 281 7.02 -18.62 -8.36
CA ASP A 281 6.83 -19.94 -7.74
C ASP A 281 8.13 -20.52 -7.17
N ASP A 282 9.23 -19.76 -7.25
CA ASP A 282 10.57 -20.08 -6.77
C ASP A 282 11.07 -19.11 -5.69
N ASN A 283 10.12 -18.64 -4.86
CA ASN A 283 10.38 -17.77 -3.72
C ASN A 283 11.04 -16.43 -4.07
N GLY A 284 10.67 -15.84 -5.22
CA GLY A 284 11.09 -14.51 -5.64
C GLY A 284 12.28 -14.48 -6.61
N ALA A 285 12.84 -15.63 -7.01
CA ALA A 285 14.00 -15.66 -7.90
C ALA A 285 13.62 -15.33 -9.36
N SER A 286 12.51 -15.86 -9.84
CA SER A 286 11.98 -15.54 -11.17
C SER A 286 10.49 -15.13 -11.10
N TRP A 287 10.05 -14.36 -12.11
CA TRP A 287 8.72 -13.78 -12.13
C TRP A 287 8.08 -13.89 -13.50
N VAL A 288 6.82 -14.32 -13.51
CA VAL A 288 5.98 -14.44 -14.70
C VAL A 288 4.81 -13.47 -14.61
N HIS A 289 4.52 -12.76 -15.69
CA HIS A 289 3.30 -11.93 -15.78
C HIS A 289 2.06 -12.83 -15.71
N VAL A 290 1.09 -12.44 -14.90
CA VAL A 290 -0.17 -13.19 -14.75
C VAL A 290 -1.29 -12.52 -15.52
N THR A 291 -1.61 -11.26 -15.18
CA THR A 291 -2.70 -10.52 -15.82
C THR A 291 -2.62 -9.03 -15.51
N ARG A 292 -3.31 -8.23 -16.29
CA ARG A 292 -3.60 -6.83 -15.96
C ARG A 292 -4.77 -6.81 -14.96
N THR A 293 -4.43 -6.79 -13.68
CA THR A 293 -5.38 -6.87 -12.56
C THR A 293 -6.40 -5.71 -12.57
N VAL A 294 -5.93 -4.50 -12.85
CA VAL A 294 -6.77 -3.31 -13.01
C VAL A 294 -6.40 -2.65 -14.32
N PRO A 295 -7.27 -2.68 -15.33
CA PRO A 295 -6.94 -2.20 -16.67
C PRO A 295 -6.79 -0.69 -16.75
N ASP A 296 -7.47 0.05 -15.88
CA ASP A 296 -7.40 1.51 -15.82
C ASP A 296 -7.60 2.04 -14.40
N THR A 297 -6.73 2.92 -13.96
CA THR A 297 -6.80 3.66 -12.70
C THR A 297 -6.87 5.18 -12.92
N GLY A 298 -7.13 5.61 -14.15
CA GLY A 298 -7.10 7.01 -14.59
C GLY A 298 -5.69 7.55 -14.68
N ARG A 299 -5.23 8.29 -13.67
CA ARG A 299 -3.87 8.87 -13.60
C ARG A 299 -2.84 8.02 -12.88
N GLY A 300 -3.14 6.75 -12.60
CA GLY A 300 -2.27 5.84 -11.86
C GLY A 300 -2.39 5.96 -10.35
N ASN A 301 -2.56 4.80 -9.71
CA ASN A 301 -2.66 4.66 -8.26
C ASN A 301 -2.05 3.34 -7.82
N PRO A 302 -1.37 3.26 -6.67
CA PRO A 302 -0.82 2.01 -6.20
C PRO A 302 -1.91 1.06 -5.72
N PRO A 303 -1.71 -0.26 -5.89
CA PRO A 303 -2.56 -1.28 -5.29
C PRO A 303 -2.31 -1.42 -3.79
N SER A 304 -3.32 -1.93 -3.08
CA SER A 304 -3.14 -2.60 -1.80
C SER A 304 -3.75 -3.99 -1.89
N LEU A 305 -2.91 -5.01 -1.87
CA LEU A 305 -3.29 -6.42 -2.00
C LEU A 305 -3.36 -7.07 -0.62
N VAL A 306 -4.44 -7.79 -0.37
CA VAL A 306 -4.64 -8.57 0.86
C VAL A 306 -5.06 -9.99 0.49
N LYS A 307 -4.40 -11.00 1.06
CA LYS A 307 -4.88 -12.38 1.05
C LYS A 307 -5.78 -12.58 2.27
N LEU A 308 -7.04 -12.87 2.02
CA LEU A 308 -8.03 -13.15 3.06
C LEU A 308 -7.80 -14.52 3.69
N ARG A 309 -8.32 -14.72 4.89
CA ARG A 309 -8.22 -16.02 5.61
C ARG A 309 -8.90 -17.17 4.90
N ASP A 310 -9.88 -16.89 4.05
CA ASP A 310 -10.56 -17.89 3.20
C ASP A 310 -9.81 -18.19 1.89
N GLY A 311 -8.64 -17.59 1.69
CA GLY A 311 -7.78 -17.78 0.52
C GLY A 311 -8.05 -16.84 -0.65
N ARG A 312 -9.17 -16.12 -0.66
CA ARG A 312 -9.42 -15.08 -1.67
C ARG A 312 -8.44 -13.93 -1.56
N LEU A 313 -8.27 -13.23 -2.67
CA LEU A 313 -7.47 -12.02 -2.74
C LEU A 313 -8.38 -10.80 -2.92
N VAL A 314 -8.05 -9.71 -2.26
CA VAL A 314 -8.69 -8.40 -2.45
C VAL A 314 -7.62 -7.39 -2.82
N VAL A 315 -7.83 -6.66 -3.90
CA VAL A 315 -7.06 -5.47 -4.23
C VAL A 315 -7.93 -4.25 -4.06
N THR A 316 -7.42 -3.22 -3.38
CA THR A 316 -8.05 -1.90 -3.31
C THR A 316 -7.15 -0.87 -3.97
N PHE A 317 -7.74 0.13 -4.60
CA PHE A 317 -7.01 1.18 -5.33
C PHE A 317 -7.86 2.45 -5.46
N GLY A 318 -7.18 3.59 -5.69
CA GLY A 318 -7.83 4.82 -6.07
C GLY A 318 -8.08 4.86 -7.58
N TYR A 319 -9.25 5.30 -7.99
CA TYR A 319 -9.59 5.58 -9.38
C TYR A 319 -9.56 7.10 -9.63
N ARG A 320 -8.63 7.54 -10.49
CA ARG A 320 -8.26 8.94 -10.71
C ARG A 320 -8.75 9.51 -12.04
N ALA A 321 -9.86 9.00 -12.53
CA ALA A 321 -10.68 9.59 -13.59
C ALA A 321 -12.11 9.73 -13.07
N GLU A 322 -12.94 10.53 -13.75
CA GLU A 322 -14.33 10.67 -13.34
C GLU A 322 -15.15 9.38 -13.62
N PRO A 323 -16.00 8.98 -12.69
CA PRO A 323 -16.17 9.49 -11.34
C PRO A 323 -15.04 9.04 -10.41
N TYR A 324 -14.37 10.02 -9.80
CA TYR A 324 -13.23 9.79 -8.89
C TYR A 324 -13.65 8.97 -7.67
N GLY A 325 -12.80 8.05 -7.21
CA GLY A 325 -13.19 7.26 -6.05
C GLY A 325 -12.21 6.18 -5.62
N ILE A 326 -12.66 5.36 -4.69
CA ILE A 326 -11.95 4.18 -4.20
C ILE A 326 -12.71 2.95 -4.66
N ARG A 327 -11.97 1.99 -5.21
CA ARG A 327 -12.52 0.74 -5.74
C ARG A 327 -11.78 -0.47 -5.20
N ALA A 328 -12.40 -1.63 -5.34
CA ALA A 328 -11.81 -2.93 -5.04
C ALA A 328 -12.12 -3.94 -6.13
N ARG A 329 -11.30 -5.01 -6.20
CA ARG A 329 -11.59 -6.23 -6.96
C ARG A 329 -11.27 -7.43 -6.10
N ILE A 330 -11.93 -8.56 -6.37
CA ILE A 330 -11.76 -9.83 -5.66
C ILE A 330 -11.34 -10.89 -6.66
N SER A 331 -10.37 -11.73 -6.25
CA SER A 331 -10.00 -12.95 -6.96
C SER A 331 -10.20 -14.18 -6.07
N SER A 332 -10.74 -15.24 -6.64
CA SER A 332 -10.93 -16.54 -5.99
C SER A 332 -10.00 -17.63 -6.52
N ASP A 333 -9.14 -17.30 -7.47
CA ASP A 333 -8.26 -18.21 -8.21
C ASP A 333 -6.77 -17.83 -8.15
N GLN A 334 -6.37 -17.25 -7.00
CA GLN A 334 -4.99 -16.83 -6.73
C GLN A 334 -4.49 -15.72 -7.67
N GLY A 335 -5.37 -14.81 -8.10
CA GLY A 335 -5.02 -13.65 -8.91
C GLY A 335 -4.98 -13.87 -10.41
N LYS A 336 -5.43 -15.03 -10.91
CA LYS A 336 -5.51 -15.29 -12.35
C LYS A 336 -6.63 -14.48 -13.00
N THR A 337 -7.78 -14.41 -12.34
CA THR A 337 -8.91 -13.57 -12.75
C THR A 337 -9.42 -12.72 -11.59
N TRP A 338 -10.06 -11.62 -11.93
CA TRP A 338 -10.57 -10.63 -10.97
C TRP A 338 -12.00 -10.24 -11.31
N SER A 339 -12.78 -9.95 -10.29
CA SER A 339 -14.15 -9.43 -10.45
C SER A 339 -14.13 -8.07 -11.15
N ASP A 340 -15.29 -7.60 -11.56
CA ASP A 340 -15.53 -6.20 -11.88
C ASP A 340 -15.24 -5.31 -10.66
N ASP A 341 -15.14 -3.99 -10.91
CA ASP A 341 -14.90 -3.01 -9.88
C ASP A 341 -16.04 -2.97 -8.86
N ILE A 342 -15.70 -3.16 -7.60
CA ILE A 342 -16.58 -2.93 -6.46
C ILE A 342 -16.36 -1.49 -6.02
N LEU A 343 -17.39 -0.66 -6.13
CA LEU A 343 -17.34 0.73 -5.74
C LEU A 343 -17.37 0.84 -4.21
N LEU A 344 -16.29 1.37 -3.62
CA LEU A 344 -16.23 1.63 -2.19
C LEU A 344 -16.64 3.06 -1.86
N ARG A 345 -16.20 4.04 -2.69
CA ARG A 345 -16.52 5.45 -2.52
C ARG A 345 -16.37 6.20 -3.84
N SER A 346 -17.25 7.20 -4.14
CA SER A 346 -17.27 7.93 -5.41
C SER A 346 -17.65 9.41 -5.31
N ASP A 347 -17.57 10.01 -4.12
CA ASP A 347 -17.91 11.41 -3.87
C ASP A 347 -16.69 12.35 -3.84
N ALA A 348 -15.58 11.94 -4.44
CA ALA A 348 -14.41 12.81 -4.55
C ALA A 348 -14.64 13.94 -5.56
N VAL A 349 -14.06 15.09 -5.26
CA VAL A 349 -14.17 16.30 -6.11
C VAL A 349 -12.96 16.51 -7.03
N ASP A 350 -11.87 15.76 -6.80
CA ASP A 350 -10.63 15.87 -7.58
C ASP A 350 -9.94 14.51 -7.68
N TRP A 351 -9.05 14.39 -8.67
CA TRP A 351 -8.25 13.18 -8.93
C TRP A 351 -7.24 12.83 -7.84
N ASP A 352 -6.84 13.78 -6.98
CA ASP A 352 -5.79 13.55 -5.98
C ASP A 352 -6.31 12.80 -4.75
N LEU A 353 -6.37 11.49 -4.86
CA LEU A 353 -6.90 10.57 -3.87
C LEU A 353 -6.22 9.19 -3.95
N GLY A 354 -6.53 8.30 -3.01
CA GLY A 354 -6.19 6.89 -3.05
C GLY A 354 -4.97 6.53 -2.21
N TYR A 355 -3.94 5.92 -2.80
CA TYR A 355 -2.77 5.35 -2.11
C TYR A 355 -3.21 4.44 -0.96
N THR A 356 -4.08 3.50 -1.30
CA THR A 356 -4.74 2.62 -0.33
C THR A 356 -3.76 1.72 0.43
N ARG A 357 -4.11 1.40 1.67
CA ARG A 357 -3.54 0.31 2.47
C ARG A 357 -4.67 -0.43 3.17
N SER A 358 -4.64 -1.75 3.13
CA SER A 358 -5.73 -2.59 3.61
C SER A 358 -5.22 -3.69 4.53
N VAL A 359 -6.04 -4.03 5.52
CA VAL A 359 -5.85 -5.18 6.41
C VAL A 359 -7.18 -5.88 6.64
N GLN A 360 -7.13 -7.20 6.89
CA GLN A 360 -8.30 -7.95 7.31
C GLN A 360 -8.38 -8.04 8.83
N ARG A 361 -9.53 -7.70 9.39
CA ARG A 361 -9.84 -7.82 10.82
C ARG A 361 -10.12 -9.26 11.25
N PRO A 362 -10.12 -9.56 12.57
CA PRO A 362 -10.53 -10.85 13.11
C PRO A 362 -11.94 -11.28 12.70
N ASP A 363 -12.88 -10.34 12.57
CA ASP A 363 -14.27 -10.61 12.14
C ASP A 363 -14.45 -10.83 10.61
N GLY A 364 -13.34 -10.87 9.85
CA GLY A 364 -13.35 -11.09 8.41
C GLY A 364 -13.50 -9.84 7.55
N LYS A 365 -13.89 -8.71 8.13
CA LYS A 365 -14.01 -7.44 7.40
C LYS A 365 -12.65 -6.91 6.97
N VAL A 366 -12.62 -6.16 5.89
CA VAL A 366 -11.42 -5.47 5.39
C VAL A 366 -11.53 -3.99 5.73
N VAL A 367 -10.49 -3.46 6.38
CA VAL A 367 -10.31 -2.02 6.61
C VAL A 367 -9.35 -1.51 5.55
N THR A 368 -9.79 -0.51 4.79
CA THR A 368 -8.96 0.16 3.77
C THR A 368 -8.76 1.62 4.18
N VAL A 369 -7.51 2.02 4.41
CA VAL A 369 -7.13 3.41 4.69
C VAL A 369 -6.59 4.05 3.43
N TYR A 370 -7.00 5.29 3.15
CA TYR A 370 -6.65 6.05 1.97
C TYR A 370 -6.72 7.55 2.24
N TYR A 371 -6.05 8.38 1.43
CA TYR A 371 -6.34 9.81 1.47
C TYR A 371 -7.39 10.18 0.45
N TYR A 372 -8.16 11.23 0.77
CA TYR A 372 -9.37 11.55 0.02
C TYR A 372 -9.72 13.04 0.11
N ASN A 373 -10.32 13.54 -0.94
CA ASN A 373 -10.92 14.87 -1.01
C ASN A 373 -12.42 14.72 -1.32
N ASP A 374 -13.26 15.47 -0.63
CA ASP A 374 -14.69 15.51 -0.87
C ASP A 374 -15.26 16.93 -0.66
N ALA A 375 -16.50 17.17 -1.09
CA ALA A 375 -17.15 18.48 -0.98
C ALA A 375 -17.30 18.98 0.48
N THR A 376 -17.36 18.05 1.45
CA THR A 376 -17.43 18.37 2.88
C THR A 376 -16.05 18.66 3.49
N SER A 377 -15.00 18.54 2.70
CA SER A 377 -13.62 18.83 3.05
C SER A 377 -13.29 20.31 2.98
N GLY A 378 -14.30 21.17 2.75
CA GLY A 378 -14.24 22.63 2.71
C GLY A 378 -14.02 23.29 4.07
#